data_a7bcab8e364335b7cba321b61a6c25c1
#
_entry.id   a7bcab8e364335b7cba321b61a6c25c1
#
_cell.length_a   1.000
_cell.length_b   1.000
_cell.length_c   1.000
_cell.angle_alpha   90.00
_cell.angle_beta   90.00
_cell.angle_gamma   90.00
#
_symmetry.space_group_name_H-M   'P 1'
#
loop_
_entity.id
_entity.type
_entity.pdbx_description
1 polymer ?
#
loop_
_entity_poly.entity_id
_entity_poly.type
_entity_poly.pdbx_seq_one_letter_code
_entity_poly.pdbx_strand_id
1 'polypeptide(L)'
;MARATIRHVAEQAGVSTATVSRYLDGHRYISGKTKRQVQQALKKTGYDAHNRYKGNGNQKRTDNVGLLLLKEQRDFLRLPLFSQFLLAFDEVLAEEGMHLVIAHVSQDLPLPRTVSSERMDGMVLVGDVQVRPEWDLCNPIRVFGPVDGRFPSLPGTDVVTCDYVRGGWLAAAYLIERGHERLGYLNPWPGHAELNMIGEAFRDYGRRSGCAVEILAPQATSNGGVFSRDVLNPYRSGAIVDRLVAELLSLPGEARPTGLHVANDEVATLVYRSLAEHGVKVGEDVDIISRDNEGLFLSQLSPRPSSIELGCREIARQALNRILYHVSHPEAGHGLWTLVPPSVAEGEIVWQGGQASRLVVESVRMSD
;
A
#
# COMPACT_ATOMS: atom_id res chain seq x y z
N MET A 1 23.77 -35.52 -17.22
CA MET A 1 22.73 -36.57 -17.02
C MET A 1 21.41 -36.01 -17.53
N ALA A 2 20.60 -36.75 -18.30
CA ALA A 2 19.32 -36.29 -18.79
C ALA A 2 18.35 -36.06 -17.60
N ARG A 3 17.65 -34.94 -17.61
CA ARG A 3 16.71 -34.53 -16.55
C ARG A 3 15.53 -35.49 -16.53
N ALA A 4 15.13 -35.97 -15.33
CA ALA A 4 13.97 -36.84 -15.19
C ALA A 4 12.70 -36.12 -15.62
N THR A 5 11.80 -36.77 -16.36
CA THR A 5 10.55 -36.24 -16.86
C THR A 5 9.36 -36.92 -16.17
N ILE A 6 8.18 -36.33 -16.23
CA ILE A 6 6.94 -36.93 -15.70
C ILE A 6 6.65 -38.29 -16.34
N ARG A 7 7.10 -38.51 -17.58
CA ARG A 7 7.02 -39.78 -18.30
C ARG A 7 7.87 -40.83 -17.63
N HIS A 8 9.09 -40.50 -17.24
CA HIS A 8 9.98 -41.41 -16.49
C HIS A 8 9.40 -41.79 -15.13
N VAL A 9 8.75 -40.82 -14.43
CA VAL A 9 8.07 -41.11 -13.16
C VAL A 9 6.89 -42.05 -13.36
N ALA A 10 6.09 -41.83 -14.42
CA ALA A 10 4.94 -42.66 -14.75
C ALA A 10 5.34 -44.12 -15.08
N GLU A 11 6.38 -44.29 -15.90
CA GLU A 11 6.97 -45.58 -16.22
C GLU A 11 7.50 -46.30 -14.97
N GLN A 12 8.24 -45.56 -14.12
CA GLN A 12 8.82 -46.12 -12.88
C GLN A 12 7.74 -46.47 -11.85
N ALA A 13 6.61 -45.75 -11.82
CA ALA A 13 5.47 -45.97 -10.93
C ALA A 13 4.47 -47.00 -11.48
N GLY A 14 4.57 -47.42 -12.75
CA GLY A 14 3.64 -48.31 -13.41
C GLY A 14 2.21 -47.69 -13.55
N VAL A 15 2.13 -46.38 -13.78
CA VAL A 15 0.87 -45.66 -13.92
C VAL A 15 0.89 -44.71 -15.12
N SER A 16 -0.24 -44.13 -15.50
CA SER A 16 -0.27 -43.15 -16.57
C SER A 16 0.32 -41.79 -16.12
N THR A 17 0.83 -40.99 -17.06
CA THR A 17 1.26 -39.62 -16.80
C THR A 17 0.17 -38.78 -16.20
N ALA A 18 -1.11 -38.98 -16.60
CA ALA A 18 -2.29 -38.33 -16.02
C ALA A 18 -2.47 -38.71 -14.53
N THR A 19 -2.13 -39.95 -14.15
CA THR A 19 -2.20 -40.38 -12.72
C THR A 19 -1.12 -39.72 -11.90
N VAL A 20 0.12 -39.60 -12.42
CA VAL A 20 1.22 -38.89 -11.78
C VAL A 20 0.85 -37.41 -11.64
N SER A 21 0.28 -36.80 -12.70
CA SER A 21 -0.21 -35.44 -12.68
C SER A 21 -1.22 -35.21 -11.55
N ARG A 22 -2.28 -36.03 -11.52
CA ARG A 22 -3.31 -35.94 -10.47
C ARG A 22 -2.76 -36.13 -9.05
N TYR A 23 -1.74 -37.00 -8.89
CA TYR A 23 -1.05 -37.15 -7.59
C TYR A 23 -0.34 -35.88 -7.17
N LEU A 24 0.43 -35.26 -8.08
CA LEU A 24 1.14 -34.03 -7.84
C LEU A 24 0.18 -32.86 -7.60
N ASP A 25 -0.99 -32.87 -8.26
CA ASP A 25 -2.05 -31.87 -8.10
C ASP A 25 -2.94 -32.12 -6.85
N GLY A 26 -2.59 -33.13 -6.01
CA GLY A 26 -3.26 -33.40 -4.75
C GLY A 26 -4.71 -33.94 -4.85
N HIS A 27 -5.09 -34.53 -5.99
CA HIS A 27 -6.42 -35.08 -6.19
C HIS A 27 -6.80 -36.14 -5.14
N ARG A 28 -7.99 -35.99 -4.52
CA ARG A 28 -8.48 -36.85 -3.42
C ARG A 28 -8.76 -38.31 -3.82
N TYR A 29 -9.02 -38.57 -5.08
CA TYR A 29 -9.46 -39.88 -5.60
C TYR A 29 -8.35 -40.80 -6.11
N ILE A 30 -7.12 -40.66 -5.57
CA ILE A 30 -6.02 -41.57 -5.87
C ILE A 30 -5.88 -42.58 -4.72
N SER A 31 -5.87 -43.90 -5.08
CA SER A 31 -5.75 -44.95 -4.07
C SER A 31 -4.46 -44.81 -3.26
N GLY A 32 -4.49 -45.24 -1.98
CA GLY A 32 -3.29 -45.23 -1.14
C GLY A 32 -2.13 -46.05 -1.69
N LYS A 33 -2.41 -47.11 -2.47
CA LYS A 33 -1.41 -47.94 -3.18
C LYS A 33 -0.76 -47.09 -4.27
N THR A 34 -1.52 -46.42 -5.11
CA THR A 34 -1.02 -45.57 -6.20
C THR A 34 -0.22 -44.38 -5.68
N LYS A 35 -0.67 -43.74 -4.56
CA LYS A 35 0.09 -42.68 -3.91
C LYS A 35 1.49 -43.14 -3.52
N ARG A 36 1.62 -44.30 -2.89
CA ARG A 36 2.91 -44.84 -2.48
C ARG A 36 3.81 -45.18 -3.67
N GLN A 37 3.25 -45.75 -4.74
CA GLN A 37 4.01 -46.05 -5.96
C GLN A 37 4.59 -44.80 -6.61
N VAL A 38 3.76 -43.74 -6.77
CA VAL A 38 4.22 -42.48 -7.35
C VAL A 38 5.26 -41.80 -6.46
N GLN A 39 5.06 -41.80 -5.15
CA GLN A 39 6.00 -41.21 -4.20
C GLN A 39 7.39 -41.90 -4.23
N GLN A 40 7.40 -43.23 -4.34
CA GLN A 40 8.66 -44.00 -4.49
C GLN A 40 9.33 -43.72 -5.84
N ALA A 41 8.55 -43.60 -6.90
CA ALA A 41 9.07 -43.30 -8.23
C ALA A 41 9.67 -41.88 -8.31
N LEU A 42 9.06 -40.89 -7.66
CA LEU A 42 9.58 -39.52 -7.53
C LEU A 42 10.95 -39.52 -6.85
N LYS A 43 11.07 -40.22 -5.71
CA LYS A 43 12.38 -40.37 -5.02
C LYS A 43 13.43 -41.07 -5.85
N LYS A 44 13.07 -42.16 -6.57
CA LYS A 44 13.99 -42.96 -7.38
C LYS A 44 14.47 -42.21 -8.61
N THR A 45 13.62 -41.47 -9.28
CA THR A 45 13.94 -40.76 -10.51
C THR A 45 14.63 -39.42 -10.24
N GLY A 46 14.64 -38.94 -8.99
CA GLY A 46 15.12 -37.59 -8.68
C GLY A 46 14.29 -36.53 -9.41
N TYR A 47 13.03 -36.84 -9.74
CA TYR A 47 12.15 -35.89 -10.40
C TYR A 47 11.80 -34.81 -9.44
N ASP A 48 12.23 -33.60 -9.74
CA ASP A 48 11.90 -32.40 -8.97
C ASP A 48 10.51 -31.92 -9.39
N ALA A 49 9.52 -32.14 -8.50
CA ALA A 49 8.14 -31.74 -8.73
C ALA A 49 8.00 -30.20 -8.80
N HIS A 50 8.86 -29.46 -8.11
CA HIS A 50 8.90 -27.99 -8.19
C HIS A 50 9.39 -27.52 -9.57
N ASN A 51 10.12 -28.36 -10.30
CA ASN A 51 10.59 -28.06 -11.65
C ASN A 51 9.67 -28.60 -12.76
N ARG A 52 8.45 -29.08 -12.43
CA ARG A 52 7.49 -29.61 -13.41
C ARG A 52 7.16 -28.60 -14.50
N TYR A 53 7.17 -27.34 -14.17
CA TYR A 53 6.86 -26.22 -15.06
C TYR A 53 8.11 -25.53 -15.63
N LYS A 54 9.33 -25.89 -15.20
CA LYS A 54 10.60 -25.40 -15.77
C LYS A 54 11.04 -26.14 -17.06
N GLY A 55 10.11 -26.76 -17.76
CA GLY A 55 10.35 -27.44 -19.03
C GLY A 55 10.15 -26.49 -20.21
N ASN A 56 11.25 -26.09 -20.85
CA ASN A 56 11.26 -25.39 -22.15
C ASN A 56 10.51 -24.06 -22.28
N GLY A 57 10.99 -23.00 -21.66
CA GLY A 57 10.71 -21.63 -22.15
C GLY A 57 9.24 -21.17 -22.27
N ASN A 58 8.27 -22.00 -21.92
CA ASN A 58 6.84 -21.75 -21.99
C ASN A 58 6.19 -22.14 -20.66
N GLN A 59 6.55 -21.45 -19.59
CA GLN A 59 5.75 -21.53 -18.37
C GLN A 59 4.38 -20.94 -18.71
N LYS A 60 3.37 -21.81 -18.81
CA LYS A 60 2.00 -21.38 -19.12
C LYS A 60 1.57 -20.48 -17.98
N ARG A 61 1.35 -19.22 -18.27
CA ARG A 61 0.78 -18.24 -17.33
C ARG A 61 -0.49 -18.81 -16.72
N THR A 62 -0.69 -18.58 -15.45
CA THR A 62 -1.92 -18.95 -14.75
C THR A 62 -2.97 -17.87 -14.89
N ASP A 63 -2.54 -16.68 -15.30
CA ASP A 63 -3.30 -15.43 -15.38
C ASP A 63 -3.96 -15.04 -14.04
N ASN A 64 -3.40 -15.53 -12.92
CA ASN A 64 -3.86 -15.21 -11.57
C ASN A 64 -2.75 -14.50 -10.79
N VAL A 65 -3.12 -13.45 -10.06
CA VAL A 65 -2.27 -12.76 -9.08
C VAL A 65 -2.90 -12.85 -7.70
N GLY A 66 -2.11 -13.29 -6.72
CA GLY A 66 -2.54 -13.36 -5.32
C GLY A 66 -2.36 -12.02 -4.61
N LEU A 67 -3.36 -11.57 -3.85
CA LEU A 67 -3.24 -10.49 -2.89
C LEU A 67 -3.31 -11.07 -1.48
N LEU A 68 -2.18 -11.00 -0.74
CA LEU A 68 -2.05 -11.61 0.57
C LEU A 68 -2.24 -10.57 1.67
N LEU A 69 -3.22 -10.81 2.53
CA LEU A 69 -3.57 -9.99 3.69
C LEU A 69 -3.35 -10.78 4.96
N LEU A 70 -2.56 -10.27 5.88
CA LEU A 70 -2.45 -10.89 7.21
C LEU A 70 -3.74 -10.74 8.00
N LYS A 71 -4.05 -11.76 8.81
CA LYS A 71 -5.26 -11.79 9.64
C LYS A 71 -5.34 -10.60 10.61
N GLU A 72 -4.21 -10.21 11.17
CA GLU A 72 -4.08 -9.09 12.11
C GLU A 72 -4.37 -7.73 11.44
N GLN A 73 -4.29 -7.68 10.12
CA GLN A 73 -4.50 -6.48 9.32
C GLN A 73 -5.83 -6.48 8.53
N ARG A 74 -6.80 -7.29 8.93
CA ARG A 74 -8.14 -7.28 8.30
C ARG A 74 -8.80 -5.91 8.30
N ASP A 75 -8.50 -5.09 9.30
CA ASP A 75 -9.00 -3.74 9.39
C ASP A 75 -8.42 -2.83 8.31
N PHE A 76 -7.32 -3.22 7.67
CA PHE A 76 -6.75 -2.54 6.51
C PHE A 76 -7.75 -2.48 5.33
N LEU A 77 -8.59 -3.49 5.18
CA LEU A 77 -9.67 -3.53 4.17
C LEU A 77 -10.73 -2.43 4.37
N ARG A 78 -10.77 -1.82 5.55
CA ARG A 78 -11.69 -0.73 5.88
C ARG A 78 -11.11 0.64 5.57
N LEU A 79 -9.79 0.72 5.31
CA LEU A 79 -9.16 1.97 4.93
C LEU A 79 -9.55 2.29 3.48
N PRO A 80 -10.10 3.47 3.21
CA PRO A 80 -10.49 3.88 1.86
C PRO A 80 -9.33 3.82 0.87
N LEU A 81 -8.12 4.22 1.28
CA LEU A 81 -6.90 4.08 0.47
C LEU A 81 -6.69 2.65 -0.03
N PHE A 82 -6.91 1.65 0.85
CA PHE A 82 -6.78 0.26 0.43
C PHE A 82 -7.85 -0.14 -0.58
N SER A 83 -9.08 0.34 -0.41
CA SER A 83 -10.16 0.11 -1.37
C SER A 83 -9.86 0.75 -2.72
N GLN A 84 -9.28 1.96 -2.75
CA GLN A 84 -8.81 2.60 -3.99
C GLN A 84 -7.74 1.74 -4.69
N PHE A 85 -6.74 1.27 -3.93
CA PHE A 85 -5.71 0.40 -4.49
C PHE A 85 -6.29 -0.91 -5.03
N LEU A 86 -7.18 -1.56 -4.25
CA LEU A 86 -7.82 -2.82 -4.63
C LEU A 86 -8.58 -2.70 -5.94
N LEU A 87 -9.40 -1.66 -6.09
CA LEU A 87 -10.16 -1.39 -7.31
C LEU A 87 -9.21 -1.11 -8.50
N ALA A 88 -8.22 -0.26 -8.29
CA ALA A 88 -7.23 0.06 -9.31
C ALA A 88 -6.42 -1.18 -9.74
N PHE A 89 -6.11 -2.08 -8.80
CA PHE A 89 -5.36 -3.29 -9.11
C PHE A 89 -6.19 -4.31 -9.88
N ASP A 90 -7.47 -4.48 -9.50
CA ASP A 90 -8.41 -5.33 -10.24
C ASP A 90 -8.59 -4.83 -11.68
N GLU A 91 -8.78 -3.52 -11.89
CA GLU A 91 -8.85 -2.90 -13.21
C GLU A 91 -7.58 -3.14 -14.04
N VAL A 92 -6.40 -2.91 -13.44
CA VAL A 92 -5.11 -3.10 -14.11
C VAL A 92 -4.88 -4.56 -14.51
N LEU A 93 -5.30 -5.51 -13.67
CA LEU A 93 -5.25 -6.93 -13.99
C LEU A 93 -6.22 -7.29 -15.12
N ALA A 94 -7.45 -6.76 -15.08
CA ALA A 94 -8.46 -7.01 -16.09
C ALA A 94 -8.02 -6.52 -17.49
N GLU A 95 -7.29 -5.38 -17.58
CA GLU A 95 -6.71 -4.90 -18.84
C GLU A 95 -5.75 -5.90 -19.48
N GLU A 96 -5.06 -6.70 -18.66
CA GLU A 96 -4.11 -7.75 -19.09
C GLU A 96 -4.77 -9.15 -19.18
N GLY A 97 -6.09 -9.25 -18.98
CA GLY A 97 -6.81 -10.50 -18.97
C GLY A 97 -6.48 -11.40 -17.79
N MET A 98 -6.01 -10.82 -16.69
CA MET A 98 -5.62 -11.51 -15.46
C MET A 98 -6.68 -11.37 -14.36
N HIS A 99 -6.59 -12.21 -13.35
CA HIS A 99 -7.55 -12.28 -12.25
C HIS A 99 -6.90 -12.06 -10.89
N LEU A 100 -7.60 -11.35 -10.02
CA LEU A 100 -7.18 -11.12 -8.64
C LEU A 100 -7.74 -12.20 -7.71
N VAL A 101 -6.86 -12.80 -6.92
CA VAL A 101 -7.21 -13.79 -5.88
C VAL A 101 -6.82 -13.22 -4.52
N ILE A 102 -7.80 -12.83 -3.72
CA ILE A 102 -7.55 -12.29 -2.38
C ILE A 102 -7.52 -13.43 -1.37
N ALA A 103 -6.49 -13.49 -0.57
CA ALA A 103 -6.36 -14.45 0.50
C ALA A 103 -5.98 -13.81 1.83
N HIS A 104 -6.69 -14.23 2.88
CA HIS A 104 -6.29 -13.93 4.25
C HIS A 104 -5.29 -14.99 4.73
N VAL A 105 -4.13 -14.53 5.19
CA VAL A 105 -3.06 -15.39 5.66
C VAL A 105 -2.86 -15.17 7.16
N SER A 106 -2.73 -16.26 7.92
CA SER A 106 -2.32 -16.21 9.32
C SER A 106 -0.84 -16.54 9.42
N GLN A 107 -0.11 -15.83 10.28
CA GLN A 107 1.31 -16.12 10.52
C GLN A 107 1.53 -17.54 11.06
N ASP A 108 0.55 -18.13 11.73
CA ASP A 108 0.66 -19.44 12.37
C ASP A 108 0.23 -20.61 11.47
N LEU A 109 -0.32 -20.30 10.28
CA LEU A 109 -0.85 -21.31 9.36
C LEU A 109 -0.08 -21.33 8.05
N PRO A 110 -0.02 -22.50 7.35
CA PRO A 110 0.52 -22.55 6.01
C PRO A 110 -0.31 -21.71 5.04
N LEU A 111 0.29 -21.30 3.93
CA LEU A 111 -0.42 -20.61 2.86
C LEU A 111 -1.64 -21.41 2.40
N PRO A 112 -2.78 -20.76 2.14
CA PRO A 112 -3.91 -21.42 1.49
C PRO A 112 -3.48 -22.03 0.16
N ARG A 113 -3.95 -23.23 -0.15
CA ARG A 113 -3.60 -23.93 -1.40
C ARG A 113 -3.98 -23.17 -2.67
N THR A 114 -4.92 -22.24 -2.55
CA THR A 114 -5.37 -21.37 -3.65
C THR A 114 -4.33 -20.32 -4.05
N VAL A 115 -3.41 -19.99 -3.16
CA VAL A 115 -2.35 -18.97 -3.37
C VAL A 115 -0.95 -19.59 -3.40
N SER A 116 -0.83 -20.85 -3.82
CA SER A 116 0.47 -21.48 -4.03
C SER A 116 1.09 -21.02 -5.35
N SER A 117 2.44 -21.10 -5.45
CA SER A 117 3.19 -20.77 -6.66
C SER A 117 2.76 -21.54 -7.91
N GLU A 118 2.15 -22.72 -7.75
CA GLU A 118 1.61 -23.53 -8.86
C GLU A 118 0.36 -22.90 -9.51
N ARG A 119 -0.26 -21.90 -8.88
CA ARG A 119 -1.57 -21.36 -9.27
C ARG A 119 -1.57 -19.86 -9.49
N MET A 120 -0.45 -19.19 -9.21
CA MET A 120 -0.30 -17.76 -9.30
C MET A 120 0.93 -17.41 -10.14
N ASP A 121 0.84 -16.37 -10.92
CA ASP A 121 1.96 -15.79 -11.64
C ASP A 121 2.80 -14.88 -10.74
N GLY A 122 2.19 -14.33 -9.70
CA GLY A 122 2.84 -13.53 -8.68
C GLY A 122 1.93 -13.26 -7.49
N MET A 123 2.51 -12.66 -6.46
CA MET A 123 1.80 -12.35 -5.21
C MET A 123 2.10 -10.93 -4.74
N VAL A 124 1.06 -10.17 -4.48
CA VAL A 124 1.16 -8.84 -3.86
C VAL A 124 0.95 -8.97 -2.37
N LEU A 125 1.87 -8.41 -1.60
CA LEU A 125 1.86 -8.39 -0.14
C LEU A 125 1.48 -6.99 0.34
N VAL A 126 0.43 -6.88 1.13
CA VAL A 126 -0.05 -5.59 1.65
C VAL A 126 0.14 -5.52 3.16
N GLY A 127 0.65 -4.39 3.61
CA GLY A 127 0.90 -4.09 5.01
C GLY A 127 2.19 -4.73 5.55
N ASP A 128 2.28 -4.85 6.87
CA ASP A 128 3.45 -5.42 7.56
C ASP A 128 3.39 -6.95 7.55
N VAL A 129 3.60 -7.52 6.37
CA VAL A 129 3.59 -8.97 6.19
C VAL A 129 4.95 -9.53 6.58
N GLN A 130 5.04 -10.21 7.71
CA GLN A 130 6.18 -11.05 8.02
C GLN A 130 6.09 -12.35 7.21
N VAL A 131 6.91 -12.43 6.15
CA VAL A 131 6.97 -13.63 5.32
C VAL A 131 7.70 -14.73 6.07
N ARG A 132 7.08 -15.90 6.12
CA ARG A 132 7.69 -17.09 6.72
C ARG A 132 8.56 -17.82 5.69
N PRO A 133 9.72 -18.36 6.09
CA PRO A 133 10.61 -19.04 5.16
C PRO A 133 9.97 -20.25 4.45
N GLU A 134 8.98 -20.89 5.07
CA GLU A 134 8.26 -22.04 4.53
C GLU A 134 7.14 -21.67 3.55
N TRP A 135 6.85 -20.39 3.36
CA TRP A 135 5.85 -19.94 2.39
C TRP A 135 6.41 -19.98 0.99
N ASP A 136 5.74 -20.71 0.12
CA ASP A 136 6.03 -20.78 -1.30
C ASP A 136 5.44 -19.57 -2.01
N LEU A 137 6.15 -18.45 -1.96
CA LEU A 137 5.76 -17.19 -2.59
C LEU A 137 6.31 -17.09 -4.00
N CYS A 138 5.41 -16.97 -4.97
CA CYS A 138 5.74 -16.76 -6.37
C CYS A 138 5.85 -15.26 -6.66
N ASN A 139 7.02 -14.82 -7.15
CA ASN A 139 7.27 -13.43 -7.56
C ASN A 139 6.66 -12.40 -6.59
N PRO A 140 7.05 -12.40 -5.30
CA PRO A 140 6.41 -11.58 -4.29
C PRO A 140 6.75 -10.09 -4.49
N ILE A 141 5.71 -9.28 -4.54
CA ILE A 141 5.80 -7.81 -4.62
C ILE A 141 5.15 -7.22 -3.37
N ARG A 142 5.88 -6.43 -2.61
CA ARG A 142 5.31 -5.67 -1.52
C ARG A 142 4.80 -4.33 -2.03
N VAL A 143 3.56 -3.99 -1.72
CA VAL A 143 2.99 -2.67 -1.97
C VAL A 143 2.71 -1.96 -0.66
N PHE A 144 2.91 -0.63 -0.67
CA PHE A 144 2.87 0.21 0.52
C PHE A 144 3.87 -0.22 1.61
N GLY A 145 4.16 0.68 2.49
CA GLY A 145 5.09 0.48 3.59
C GLY A 145 6.31 1.39 3.52
N PRO A 146 6.94 1.63 4.67
CA PRO A 146 8.05 2.57 4.78
C PRO A 146 9.30 2.08 4.04
N VAL A 147 10.02 3.04 3.49
CA VAL A 147 11.27 2.87 2.72
C VAL A 147 12.48 3.28 3.59
N ASP A 148 12.38 3.19 4.91
CA ASP A 148 13.38 3.74 5.83
C ASP A 148 14.39 2.71 6.39
N GLY A 149 14.37 1.48 5.86
CA GLY A 149 15.26 0.42 6.31
C GLY A 149 14.93 -0.19 7.67
N ARG A 150 13.91 0.32 8.38
CA ARG A 150 13.42 -0.24 9.65
C ARG A 150 12.66 -1.56 9.45
N PHE A 151 12.16 -1.78 8.24
CA PHE A 151 11.63 -3.07 7.85
C PHE A 151 12.72 -3.80 7.07
N PRO A 152 13.17 -4.94 7.55
CA PRO A 152 14.09 -5.76 6.77
C PRO A 152 13.43 -5.99 5.42
N SER A 153 14.14 -5.63 4.35
CA SER A 153 13.77 -6.03 3.00
C SER A 153 13.58 -7.54 3.06
N LEU A 154 12.37 -8.01 2.80
CA LEU A 154 12.13 -9.44 2.73
C LEU A 154 13.04 -9.98 1.62
N PRO A 155 14.01 -10.86 1.93
CA PRO A 155 14.90 -11.38 0.90
C PRO A 155 14.07 -11.96 -0.25
N GLY A 156 14.36 -11.58 -1.47
CA GLY A 156 13.64 -12.05 -2.63
C GLY A 156 12.27 -11.39 -2.84
N THR A 157 12.07 -10.16 -2.39
CA THR A 157 10.82 -9.40 -2.59
C THR A 157 11.13 -8.03 -3.18
N ASP A 158 10.46 -7.67 -4.26
CA ASP A 158 10.48 -6.31 -4.77
C ASP A 158 9.48 -5.43 -4.00
N VAL A 159 9.72 -4.14 -3.99
CA VAL A 159 8.85 -3.15 -3.34
C VAL A 159 8.35 -2.15 -4.36
N VAL A 160 7.05 -1.92 -4.38
CA VAL A 160 6.41 -0.83 -5.15
C VAL A 160 5.59 0.00 -4.19
N THR A 161 5.94 1.27 -4.02
CA THR A 161 5.26 2.13 -3.04
C THR A 161 5.24 3.58 -3.51
N CYS A 162 4.45 4.42 -2.86
CA CYS A 162 4.51 5.85 -3.07
C CYS A 162 5.83 6.44 -2.57
N ASP A 163 6.33 7.48 -3.23
CA ASP A 163 7.42 8.31 -2.72
C ASP A 163 6.90 9.25 -1.63
N TYR A 164 6.86 8.75 -0.40
CA TYR A 164 6.36 9.48 0.77
C TYR A 164 7.19 10.73 1.08
N VAL A 165 8.51 10.68 0.84
CA VAL A 165 9.39 11.84 1.03
C VAL A 165 9.02 12.96 0.07
N ARG A 166 8.83 12.63 -1.20
CA ARG A 166 8.35 13.57 -2.21
C ARG A 166 6.96 14.11 -1.87
N GLY A 167 6.07 13.27 -1.30
CA GLY A 167 4.75 13.69 -0.82
C GLY A 167 4.84 14.82 0.24
N GLY A 168 5.74 14.67 1.21
CA GLY A 168 6.01 15.72 2.21
C GLY A 168 6.57 17.00 1.59
N TRP A 169 7.49 16.90 0.63
CA TRP A 169 8.02 18.06 -0.10
C TRP A 169 6.94 18.78 -0.90
N LEU A 170 6.09 18.03 -1.62
CA LEU A 170 5.00 18.59 -2.40
C LEU A 170 4.00 19.35 -1.53
N ALA A 171 3.63 18.79 -0.37
CA ALA A 171 2.73 19.47 0.55
C ALA A 171 3.33 20.77 1.09
N ALA A 172 4.63 20.78 1.45
CA ALA A 172 5.30 21.99 1.89
C ALA A 172 5.43 23.01 0.76
N ALA A 173 5.85 22.58 -0.44
CA ALA A 173 5.98 23.47 -1.61
C ALA A 173 4.64 24.10 -1.97
N TYR A 174 3.56 23.30 -1.98
CA TYR A 174 2.20 23.76 -2.24
C TYR A 174 1.80 24.92 -1.33
N LEU A 175 2.02 24.79 -0.03
CA LEU A 175 1.69 25.84 0.94
C LEU A 175 2.60 27.06 0.80
N ILE A 176 3.89 26.88 0.53
CA ILE A 176 4.86 27.96 0.35
C ILE A 176 4.52 28.78 -0.91
N GLU A 177 4.20 28.13 -2.02
CA GLU A 177 3.80 28.80 -3.27
C GLU A 177 2.53 29.65 -3.10
N ARG A 178 1.70 29.32 -2.09
CA ARG A 178 0.51 30.06 -1.69
C ARG A 178 0.79 31.19 -0.69
N GLY A 179 2.07 31.39 -0.33
CA GLY A 179 2.52 32.50 0.51
C GLY A 179 2.53 32.22 2.01
N HIS A 180 2.44 30.95 2.42
CA HIS A 180 2.55 30.60 3.84
C HIS A 180 4.01 30.57 4.29
N GLU A 181 4.33 31.33 5.33
CA GLU A 181 5.65 31.36 5.97
C GLU A 181 5.69 30.53 7.26
N ARG A 182 4.54 30.14 7.78
CA ARG A 182 4.38 29.32 8.98
C ARG A 182 3.55 28.09 8.65
N LEU A 183 4.20 26.97 8.71
CA LEU A 183 3.67 25.67 8.29
C LEU A 183 3.46 24.76 9.50
N GLY A 184 2.42 23.93 9.45
CA GLY A 184 2.16 22.90 10.45
C GLY A 184 1.95 21.54 9.81
N TYR A 185 2.43 20.49 10.45
CA TYR A 185 2.11 19.11 10.09
C TYR A 185 1.39 18.45 11.26
N LEU A 186 0.14 18.01 11.03
CA LEU A 186 -0.69 17.39 12.06
C LEU A 186 -0.80 15.88 11.82
N ASN A 187 -0.19 15.11 12.74
CA ASN A 187 -0.16 13.64 12.70
C ASN A 187 -0.63 13.05 14.02
N PRO A 188 -1.87 12.51 14.10
CA PRO A 188 -2.37 11.91 15.34
C PRO A 188 -1.77 10.54 15.65
N TRP A 189 -0.95 9.95 14.75
CA TRP A 189 -0.44 8.59 14.84
C TRP A 189 1.11 8.54 14.76
N PRO A 190 1.82 8.95 15.83
CA PRO A 190 3.30 9.04 15.81
C PRO A 190 4.02 7.69 15.68
N GLY A 191 3.29 6.57 15.84
CA GLY A 191 3.81 5.22 15.61
C GLY A 191 3.81 4.79 14.13
N HIS A 192 3.23 5.59 13.23
CA HIS A 192 3.12 5.28 11.82
C HIS A 192 4.35 5.78 11.05
N ALA A 193 5.17 4.86 10.58
CA ALA A 193 6.48 5.19 10.02
C ALA A 193 6.39 6.09 8.77
N GLU A 194 5.45 5.80 7.86
CA GLU A 194 5.26 6.59 6.63
C GLU A 194 4.83 8.03 6.93
N LEU A 195 3.93 8.21 7.91
CA LEU A 195 3.49 9.54 8.30
C LEU A 195 4.62 10.35 8.95
N ASN A 196 5.51 9.68 9.69
CA ASN A 196 6.68 10.34 10.24
C ASN A 196 7.66 10.75 9.14
N MET A 197 7.91 9.88 8.14
CA MET A 197 8.75 10.23 6.98
C MET A 197 8.21 11.44 6.22
N ILE A 198 6.89 11.49 6.02
CA ILE A 198 6.21 12.63 5.38
C ILE A 198 6.42 13.89 6.21
N GLY A 199 6.19 13.83 7.52
CA GLY A 199 6.37 14.97 8.43
C GLY A 199 7.80 15.46 8.50
N GLU A 200 8.79 14.56 8.52
CA GLU A 200 10.21 14.91 8.46
C GLU A 200 10.56 15.60 7.14
N ALA A 201 10.12 15.05 6.01
CA ALA A 201 10.35 15.62 4.69
C ALA A 201 9.68 16.99 4.53
N PHE A 202 8.43 17.14 5.00
CA PHE A 202 7.69 18.40 5.03
C PHE A 202 8.45 19.46 5.83
N ARG A 203 8.89 19.10 7.04
CA ARG A 203 9.65 20.00 7.92
C ARG A 203 10.97 20.43 7.29
N ASP A 204 11.72 19.48 6.73
CA ASP A 204 13.03 19.75 6.14
C ASP A 204 12.93 20.68 4.92
N TYR A 205 11.94 20.45 4.06
CA TYR A 205 11.68 21.31 2.92
C TYR A 205 11.25 22.72 3.35
N GLY A 206 10.27 22.80 4.27
CA GLY A 206 9.80 24.09 4.78
C GLY A 206 10.90 24.93 5.41
N ARG A 207 11.74 24.32 6.27
CA ARG A 207 12.86 25.01 6.92
C ARG A 207 13.93 25.48 5.94
N ARG A 208 14.26 24.67 4.94
CA ARG A 208 15.23 25.06 3.89
C ARG A 208 14.70 26.20 3.02
N SER A 209 13.39 26.31 2.91
CA SER A 209 12.71 27.41 2.21
C SER A 209 12.49 28.66 3.07
N GLY A 210 13.01 28.68 4.31
CA GLY A 210 12.91 29.83 5.22
C GLY A 210 11.64 29.90 6.07
N CYS A 211 10.79 28.87 6.02
CA CYS A 211 9.55 28.82 6.79
C CYS A 211 9.77 28.32 8.22
N ALA A 212 8.97 28.83 9.17
CA ALA A 212 8.79 28.20 10.46
C ALA A 212 7.91 26.96 10.32
N VAL A 213 8.32 25.83 10.89
CA VAL A 213 7.57 24.59 10.77
C VAL A 213 7.34 23.95 12.13
N GLU A 214 6.07 23.71 12.46
CA GLU A 214 5.61 23.06 13.68
C GLU A 214 5.11 21.65 13.36
N ILE A 215 5.49 20.68 14.21
CA ILE A 215 5.01 19.30 14.12
C ILE A 215 4.07 19.04 15.29
N LEU A 216 2.79 18.88 14.96
CA LEU A 216 1.70 18.62 15.91
C LEU A 216 1.42 17.11 15.94
N ALA A 217 2.01 16.44 16.92
CA ALA A 217 1.85 15.02 17.11
C ALA A 217 1.91 14.64 18.59
N PRO A 218 1.17 13.62 19.05
CA PRO A 218 1.32 13.13 20.42
C PRO A 218 2.77 12.68 20.68
N GLN A 219 3.23 12.84 21.90
CA GLN A 219 4.53 12.26 22.28
C GLN A 219 4.50 10.75 22.06
N ALA A 220 5.51 10.22 21.36
CA ALA A 220 5.63 8.79 21.11
C ALA A 220 5.69 8.03 22.44
N THR A 221 4.70 7.17 22.68
CA THR A 221 4.78 6.23 23.79
C THR A 221 5.74 5.10 23.40
N SER A 222 6.52 4.62 24.35
CA SER A 222 7.58 3.61 24.16
C SER A 222 7.12 2.25 23.61
N ASN A 223 5.83 2.06 23.41
CA ASN A 223 5.23 0.87 22.82
C ASN A 223 5.01 1.09 21.30
N GLY A 224 6.10 1.13 20.54
CA GLY A 224 6.10 1.27 19.09
C GLY A 224 5.45 0.12 18.33
N GLY A 225 4.14 0.00 18.41
CA GLY A 225 3.36 -0.87 17.53
C GLY A 225 3.13 -0.16 16.19
N VAL A 226 3.57 -0.76 15.11
CA VAL A 226 3.54 -0.24 13.73
C VAL A 226 2.13 0.07 13.22
N PHE A 227 1.12 -0.59 13.75
CA PHE A 227 -0.30 -0.29 13.59
C PHE A 227 -1.01 -0.55 14.92
N SER A 228 -1.08 0.46 15.76
CA SER A 228 -1.97 0.38 16.90
C SER A 228 -3.41 0.27 16.39
N ARG A 229 -4.23 -0.60 17.01
CA ARG A 229 -5.68 -0.66 16.77
C ARG A 229 -6.36 0.72 16.92
N ASP A 230 -5.64 1.66 17.48
CA ASP A 230 -6.09 3.04 17.74
C ASP A 230 -6.16 3.87 16.46
N VAL A 231 -5.35 3.56 15.42
CA VAL A 231 -5.42 4.21 14.08
C VAL A 231 -6.79 4.00 13.43
N LEU A 232 -7.42 2.87 13.70
CA LEU A 232 -8.71 2.47 13.12
C LEU A 232 -9.89 2.76 14.05
N ASN A 233 -9.67 3.48 15.15
CA ASN A 233 -10.73 3.88 16.06
C ASN A 233 -11.02 5.39 15.91
N PRO A 234 -12.05 5.79 15.12
CA PRO A 234 -12.35 7.18 14.85
C PRO A 234 -12.65 8.00 16.14
N TYR A 235 -13.18 7.36 17.18
CA TYR A 235 -13.43 8.03 18.44
C TYR A 235 -12.16 8.43 19.19
N ARG A 236 -11.12 7.58 19.15
CA ARG A 236 -9.83 7.91 19.76
C ARG A 236 -9.07 8.93 18.93
N SER A 237 -9.10 8.81 17.60
CA SER A 237 -8.49 9.77 16.69
C SER A 237 -9.10 11.16 16.87
N GLY A 238 -10.42 11.27 17.04
CA GLY A 238 -11.11 12.55 17.29
C GLY A 238 -10.55 13.27 18.52
N ALA A 239 -10.50 12.61 19.68
CA ALA A 239 -9.99 13.24 20.91
C ALA A 239 -8.51 13.64 20.83
N ILE A 240 -7.70 12.90 20.04
CA ILE A 240 -6.30 13.26 19.79
C ILE A 240 -6.23 14.49 18.92
N VAL A 241 -7.01 14.54 17.83
CA VAL A 241 -7.06 15.67 16.92
C VAL A 241 -7.54 16.94 17.65
N ASP A 242 -8.60 16.85 18.46
CA ASP A 242 -9.10 17.98 19.25
C ASP A 242 -8.01 18.57 20.15
N ARG A 243 -7.20 17.72 20.79
CA ARG A 243 -6.05 18.16 21.60
C ARG A 243 -4.96 18.83 20.75
N LEU A 244 -4.62 18.27 19.59
CA LEU A 244 -3.59 18.83 18.70
C LEU A 244 -4.05 20.17 18.10
N VAL A 245 -5.33 20.31 17.79
CA VAL A 245 -5.91 21.58 17.35
C VAL A 245 -5.88 22.60 18.50
N ALA A 246 -6.24 22.22 19.71
CA ALA A 246 -6.13 23.11 20.88
C ALA A 246 -4.67 23.53 21.13
N GLU A 247 -3.71 22.64 20.98
CA GLU A 247 -2.26 22.95 21.04
C GLU A 247 -1.87 23.96 19.96
N LEU A 248 -2.25 23.74 18.70
CA LEU A 248 -2.05 24.68 17.60
C LEU A 248 -2.62 26.07 17.93
N LEU A 249 -3.84 26.14 18.44
CA LEU A 249 -4.53 27.39 18.73
C LEU A 249 -3.97 28.11 19.97
N SER A 250 -3.28 27.41 20.87
CA SER A 250 -2.60 27.97 22.04
C SER A 250 -1.30 28.70 21.68
N LEU A 251 -0.75 28.47 20.48
CA LEU A 251 0.43 29.19 20.02
C LEU A 251 0.12 30.68 19.85
N PRO A 252 1.09 31.57 20.15
CA PRO A 252 0.96 33.00 19.85
C PRO A 252 0.58 33.22 18.38
N GLY A 253 -0.28 34.21 18.10
CA GLY A 253 -0.79 34.43 16.73
C GLY A 253 0.31 34.60 15.68
N GLU A 254 1.42 35.25 16.07
CA GLU A 254 2.63 35.45 15.24
C GLU A 254 3.44 34.17 15.02
N ALA A 255 3.28 33.15 15.87
CA ALA A 255 3.96 31.84 15.73
C ALA A 255 3.04 30.76 15.15
N ARG A 256 1.71 31.01 15.11
CA ARG A 256 0.74 30.01 14.69
C ARG A 256 0.85 29.71 13.20
N PRO A 257 0.95 28.43 12.79
CA PRO A 257 0.85 28.01 11.40
C PRO A 257 -0.43 28.49 10.73
N THR A 258 -0.29 28.99 9.51
CA THR A 258 -1.41 29.38 8.64
C THR A 258 -1.62 28.41 7.49
N GLY A 259 -0.61 27.58 7.18
CA GLY A 259 -0.71 26.48 6.23
C GLY A 259 -0.50 25.14 6.96
N LEU A 260 -1.46 24.25 6.88
CA LEU A 260 -1.42 22.94 7.53
C LEU A 260 -1.39 21.80 6.52
N HIS A 261 -0.44 20.88 6.69
CA HIS A 261 -0.52 19.56 6.11
C HIS A 261 -1.07 18.57 7.15
N VAL A 262 -2.16 17.88 6.82
CA VAL A 262 -2.80 16.89 7.70
C VAL A 262 -2.51 15.48 7.19
N ALA A 263 -2.36 14.55 8.13
CA ALA A 263 -1.89 13.19 7.87
C ALA A 263 -2.65 12.45 6.75
N ASN A 264 -3.98 12.61 6.68
CA ASN A 264 -4.82 12.10 5.59
C ASN A 264 -6.20 12.78 5.57
N ASP A 265 -7.04 12.43 4.60
CA ASP A 265 -8.35 13.05 4.37
C ASP A 265 -9.36 12.73 5.49
N GLU A 266 -9.27 11.55 6.13
CA GLU A 266 -10.08 11.25 7.32
C GLU A 266 -9.74 12.18 8.48
N VAL A 267 -8.44 12.39 8.74
CA VAL A 267 -7.97 13.35 9.75
C VAL A 267 -8.39 14.76 9.40
N ALA A 268 -8.41 15.14 8.12
CA ALA A 268 -8.88 16.45 7.69
C ALA A 268 -10.33 16.69 8.12
N THR A 269 -11.22 15.69 8.06
CA THR A 269 -12.60 15.85 8.52
C THR A 269 -12.68 16.18 10.02
N LEU A 270 -11.81 15.54 10.82
CA LEU A 270 -11.74 15.77 12.25
C LEU A 270 -11.15 17.16 12.57
N VAL A 271 -10.12 17.57 11.82
CA VAL A 271 -9.50 18.90 11.95
C VAL A 271 -10.49 20.00 11.60
N TYR A 272 -11.24 19.87 10.49
CA TYR A 272 -12.27 20.83 10.10
C TYR A 272 -13.32 21.02 11.20
N ARG A 273 -13.82 19.91 11.77
CA ARG A 273 -14.77 19.96 12.88
C ARG A 273 -14.18 20.70 14.07
N SER A 274 -12.99 20.29 14.51
CA SER A 274 -12.36 20.86 15.70
C SER A 274 -12.03 22.36 15.52
N LEU A 275 -11.56 22.79 14.34
CA LEU A 275 -11.33 24.20 14.02
C LEU A 275 -12.64 25.00 14.06
N ALA A 276 -13.73 24.46 13.48
CA ALA A 276 -15.04 25.10 13.48
C ALA A 276 -15.61 25.30 14.91
N GLU A 277 -15.42 24.33 15.81
CA GLU A 277 -15.80 24.44 17.23
C GLU A 277 -15.07 25.59 17.95
N HIS A 278 -13.89 25.98 17.47
CA HIS A 278 -13.12 27.11 17.98
C HIS A 278 -13.30 28.40 17.16
N GLY A 279 -14.22 28.41 16.21
CA GLY A 279 -14.52 29.59 15.38
C GLY A 279 -13.46 29.90 14.31
N VAL A 280 -12.54 28.96 14.03
CA VAL A 280 -11.48 29.10 12.99
C VAL A 280 -12.03 28.60 11.66
N LYS A 281 -11.89 29.39 10.63
CA LYS A 281 -12.43 29.11 9.30
C LYS A 281 -11.30 28.62 8.36
N VAL A 282 -11.48 27.43 7.82
CA VAL A 282 -10.59 26.92 6.78
C VAL A 282 -10.82 27.72 5.50
N GLY A 283 -9.71 28.10 4.85
CA GLY A 283 -9.70 28.97 3.68
C GLY A 283 -9.70 30.47 3.97
N GLU A 284 -9.95 30.88 5.22
CA GLU A 284 -9.85 32.28 5.65
C GLU A 284 -8.72 32.48 6.68
N ASP A 285 -8.72 31.69 7.75
CA ASP A 285 -7.75 31.78 8.85
C ASP A 285 -6.61 30.77 8.69
N VAL A 286 -6.88 29.64 8.06
CA VAL A 286 -5.92 28.55 7.82
C VAL A 286 -6.19 27.87 6.47
N ASP A 287 -5.13 27.55 5.76
CA ASP A 287 -5.16 26.70 4.55
C ASP A 287 -4.78 25.27 4.92
N ILE A 288 -5.41 24.28 4.27
CA ILE A 288 -5.20 22.86 4.54
C ILE A 288 -4.91 22.11 3.25
N ILE A 289 -3.85 21.31 3.28
CA ILE A 289 -3.60 20.23 2.32
C ILE A 289 -3.59 18.90 3.08
N SER A 290 -4.33 17.92 2.58
CA SER A 290 -4.41 16.58 3.16
C SER A 290 -3.69 15.54 2.27
N ARG A 291 -4.01 14.27 2.42
CA ARG A 291 -3.41 13.17 1.66
C ARG A 291 -4.43 12.06 1.45
N ASP A 292 -4.23 11.29 0.39
CA ASP A 292 -4.90 10.08 -0.09
C ASP A 292 -5.92 10.35 -1.21
N ASN A 293 -6.39 11.60 -1.39
CA ASN A 293 -7.39 12.03 -2.38
C ASN A 293 -8.67 11.17 -2.35
N GLU A 294 -9.21 10.98 -1.13
CA GLU A 294 -10.38 10.14 -0.89
C GLU A 294 -11.67 10.94 -1.02
N GLY A 295 -12.33 10.82 -2.15
CA GLY A 295 -13.55 11.57 -2.46
C GLY A 295 -14.66 11.41 -1.41
N LEU A 296 -14.72 10.27 -0.71
CA LEU A 296 -15.69 10.01 0.35
C LEU A 296 -15.57 11.01 1.52
N PHE A 297 -14.35 11.35 1.92
CA PHE A 297 -14.09 12.32 2.97
C PHE A 297 -14.09 13.76 2.44
N LEU A 298 -13.36 13.97 1.33
CA LEU A 298 -13.18 15.32 0.77
C LEU A 298 -14.48 15.97 0.32
N SER A 299 -15.45 15.20 -0.18
CA SER A 299 -16.76 15.72 -0.61
C SER A 299 -17.62 16.27 0.54
N GLN A 300 -17.27 15.98 1.79
CA GLN A 300 -17.97 16.45 2.97
C GLN A 300 -17.40 17.78 3.52
N LEU A 301 -16.25 18.22 2.98
CA LEU A 301 -15.54 19.40 3.45
C LEU A 301 -15.83 20.62 2.58
N SER A 302 -16.05 21.75 3.20
CA SER A 302 -16.29 23.03 2.50
C SER A 302 -15.55 24.18 3.22
N PRO A 303 -14.62 24.85 2.51
CA PRO A 303 -14.14 24.56 1.15
C PRO A 303 -13.36 23.24 1.13
N ARG A 304 -13.43 22.50 0.01
CA ARG A 304 -12.70 21.24 -0.17
C ARG A 304 -11.18 21.52 -0.18
N PRO A 305 -10.38 20.86 0.69
CA PRO A 305 -8.93 21.03 0.68
C PRO A 305 -8.30 20.35 -0.54
N SER A 306 -7.10 20.78 -0.91
CA SER A 306 -6.24 20.01 -1.80
C SER A 306 -5.72 18.77 -1.08
N SER A 307 -5.39 17.74 -1.82
CA SER A 307 -4.91 16.47 -1.26
C SER A 307 -3.74 15.92 -2.08
N ILE A 308 -2.77 15.29 -1.40
CA ILE A 308 -1.69 14.55 -2.04
C ILE A 308 -2.22 13.19 -2.47
N GLU A 309 -2.30 12.98 -3.77
CA GLU A 309 -2.70 11.70 -4.37
C GLU A 309 -1.49 10.76 -4.48
N LEU A 310 -1.65 9.52 -4.00
CA LEU A 310 -0.56 8.54 -3.91
C LEU A 310 -0.31 7.77 -5.21
N GLY A 311 -1.20 7.88 -6.20
CA GLY A 311 -1.05 7.17 -7.47
C GLY A 311 -1.34 5.67 -7.37
N CYS A 312 -2.41 5.25 -6.68
CA CYS A 312 -2.77 3.85 -6.47
C CYS A 312 -2.80 3.04 -7.77
N ARG A 313 -3.31 3.63 -8.87
CA ARG A 313 -3.34 2.96 -10.18
C ARG A 313 -1.94 2.71 -10.73
N GLU A 314 -1.03 3.66 -10.58
CA GLU A 314 0.36 3.50 -11.02
C GLU A 314 1.11 2.50 -10.13
N ILE A 315 0.90 2.51 -8.82
CA ILE A 315 1.43 1.49 -7.90
C ILE A 315 0.97 0.10 -8.35
N ALA A 316 -0.32 -0.06 -8.65
CA ALA A 316 -0.89 -1.30 -9.15
C ALA A 316 -0.24 -1.74 -10.47
N ARG A 317 -0.08 -0.83 -11.42
CA ARG A 317 0.55 -1.06 -12.73
C ARG A 317 2.00 -1.49 -12.57
N GLN A 318 2.78 -0.79 -11.75
CA GLN A 318 4.17 -1.12 -11.51
C GLN A 318 4.33 -2.46 -10.77
N ALA A 319 3.44 -2.78 -9.84
CA ALA A 319 3.42 -4.09 -9.19
C ALA A 319 3.18 -5.22 -10.20
N LEU A 320 2.19 -5.07 -11.09
CA LEU A 320 1.93 -6.03 -12.16
C LEU A 320 3.12 -6.15 -13.13
N ASN A 321 3.69 -5.02 -13.57
CA ASN A 321 4.86 -5.02 -14.46
C ASN A 321 6.03 -5.80 -13.84
N ARG A 322 6.26 -5.68 -12.53
CA ARG A 322 7.30 -6.44 -11.83
C ARG A 322 7.00 -7.94 -11.80
N ILE A 323 5.75 -8.32 -11.54
CA ILE A 323 5.32 -9.73 -11.61
C ILE A 323 5.57 -10.30 -13.01
N LEU A 324 5.08 -9.62 -14.05
CA LEU A 324 5.24 -10.06 -15.44
C LEU A 324 6.71 -10.13 -15.88
N TYR A 325 7.53 -9.20 -15.39
CA TYR A 325 8.97 -9.22 -15.60
C TYR A 325 9.59 -10.51 -15.02
N HIS A 326 9.29 -10.87 -13.78
CA HIS A 326 9.80 -12.09 -13.16
C HIS A 326 9.25 -13.37 -13.79
N VAL A 327 8.00 -13.36 -14.27
CA VAL A 327 7.44 -14.48 -15.05
C VAL A 327 8.25 -14.73 -16.32
N SER A 328 8.65 -13.65 -17.01
CA SER A 328 9.43 -13.75 -18.26
C SER A 328 10.94 -13.92 -18.03
N HIS A 329 11.45 -13.54 -16.85
CA HIS A 329 12.86 -13.61 -16.47
C HIS A 329 13.04 -14.31 -15.11
N PRO A 330 12.81 -15.63 -15.03
CA PRO A 330 12.85 -16.35 -13.75
C PRO A 330 14.21 -16.31 -13.03
N GLU A 331 15.28 -15.99 -13.76
CA GLU A 331 16.63 -15.82 -13.23
C GLU A 331 16.92 -14.42 -12.72
N ALA A 332 16.01 -13.47 -12.92
CA ALA A 332 16.22 -12.09 -12.49
C ALA A 332 16.24 -11.98 -10.96
N GLY A 333 17.15 -11.17 -10.46
CA GLY A 333 17.23 -10.87 -9.03
C GLY A 333 16.02 -10.07 -8.54
N HIS A 334 15.67 -10.29 -7.28
CA HIS A 334 14.67 -9.53 -6.53
C HIS A 334 15.32 -8.45 -5.65
N GLY A 335 14.50 -7.60 -5.04
CA GLY A 335 14.92 -6.56 -4.10
C GLY A 335 14.99 -5.17 -4.71
N LEU A 336 14.38 -4.97 -5.88
CA LEU A 336 14.23 -3.64 -6.47
C LEU A 336 13.12 -2.85 -5.77
N TRP A 337 13.37 -1.55 -5.63
CA TRP A 337 12.44 -0.60 -5.06
C TRP A 337 11.96 0.37 -6.14
N THR A 338 10.66 0.40 -6.37
CA THR A 338 10.00 1.32 -7.30
C THR A 338 9.22 2.33 -6.50
N LEU A 339 9.61 3.60 -6.57
CA LEU A 339 8.92 4.71 -5.95
C LEU A 339 8.03 5.40 -6.97
N VAL A 340 6.72 5.39 -6.73
CA VAL A 340 5.73 6.07 -7.56
C VAL A 340 5.59 7.51 -7.06
N PRO A 341 5.82 8.52 -7.92
CA PRO A 341 5.72 9.91 -7.50
C PRO A 341 4.26 10.28 -7.21
N PRO A 342 3.97 10.89 -6.05
CA PRO A 342 2.67 11.48 -5.77
C PRO A 342 2.43 12.75 -6.57
N SER A 343 1.16 13.19 -6.61
CA SER A 343 0.75 14.45 -7.22
C SER A 343 -0.18 15.22 -6.28
N VAL A 344 -0.41 16.51 -6.59
CA VAL A 344 -1.41 17.32 -5.89
C VAL A 344 -2.73 17.24 -6.65
N ALA A 345 -3.78 16.80 -5.97
CA ALA A 345 -5.16 16.94 -6.41
C ALA A 345 -5.72 18.26 -5.85
N GLU A 346 -6.00 19.21 -6.74
CA GLU A 346 -6.42 20.55 -6.34
C GLU A 346 -7.80 20.56 -5.66
N GLY A 347 -7.89 21.35 -4.60
CA GLY A 347 -9.11 21.62 -3.85
C GLY A 347 -9.85 22.86 -4.34
N GLU A 348 -10.61 23.47 -3.43
CA GLU A 348 -11.40 24.69 -3.66
C GLU A 348 -10.85 25.88 -2.88
N ILE A 349 -9.87 25.67 -1.99
CA ILE A 349 -9.30 26.72 -1.17
C ILE A 349 -8.41 27.62 -2.05
N VAL A 350 -8.73 28.91 -2.09
CA VAL A 350 -7.88 29.95 -2.65
C VAL A 350 -7.37 30.83 -1.54
N TRP A 351 -6.09 30.71 -1.25
CA TRP A 351 -5.42 31.52 -0.25
C TRP A 351 -4.78 32.76 -0.88
N GLN A 352 -5.07 33.95 -0.34
CA GLN A 352 -4.49 35.22 -0.79
C GLN A 352 -3.90 35.99 0.39
N GLY A 353 -2.82 35.48 0.98
CA GLY A 353 -2.05 36.22 1.97
C GLY A 353 -2.82 36.69 3.20
N GLY A 354 -3.71 35.87 3.77
CA GLY A 354 -4.55 36.22 4.92
C GLY A 354 -5.93 36.83 4.56
N GLN A 355 -6.24 36.96 3.28
CA GLN A 355 -7.59 37.19 2.77
C GLN A 355 -7.96 36.06 1.83
N ALA A 356 -8.72 35.11 2.32
CA ALA A 356 -9.21 34.01 1.48
C ALA A 356 -10.28 34.54 0.52
N SER A 357 -10.06 34.34 -0.77
CA SER A 357 -11.13 34.56 -1.77
C SER A 357 -11.65 33.17 -2.18
N ARG A 358 -12.94 32.95 -2.06
CA ARG A 358 -13.61 31.80 -2.66
C ARG A 358 -13.54 31.93 -4.17
N LEU A 359 -12.84 31.02 -4.86
CA LEU A 359 -13.10 30.79 -6.26
C LEU A 359 -14.45 30.08 -6.37
N VAL A 360 -15.42 30.79 -6.94
CA VAL A 360 -16.59 30.13 -7.50
C VAL A 360 -16.07 29.37 -8.72
N VAL A 361 -15.92 28.07 -8.58
CA VAL A 361 -15.65 27.21 -9.74
C VAL A 361 -16.89 27.31 -10.61
N GLU A 362 -16.79 28.06 -11.67
CA GLU A 362 -17.74 27.98 -12.77
C GLU A 362 -17.74 26.50 -13.22
N SER A 363 -18.85 25.84 -12.98
CA SER A 363 -19.08 24.47 -13.44
C SER A 363 -18.73 24.40 -14.93
N VAL A 364 -17.65 23.68 -15.24
CA VAL A 364 -17.42 23.20 -16.60
C VAL A 364 -18.65 22.36 -16.95
N ARG A 365 -19.57 22.93 -17.66
CA ARG A 365 -20.65 22.20 -18.33
C ARG A 365 -19.94 21.27 -19.31
N MET A 366 -19.96 19.99 -18.97
CA MET A 366 -19.77 18.96 -19.99
C MET A 366 -20.89 19.17 -20.99
N SER A 367 -20.57 19.78 -22.11
CA SER A 367 -21.39 19.74 -23.30
C SER A 367 -21.27 18.36 -23.92
N ASP A 368 -22.38 17.76 -24.15
CA ASP A 368 -22.79 16.52 -24.78
C ASP A 368 -21.80 15.83 -25.71
#